data_e5dc0cc5b1488aaa016bfc8dab0f6138
#
_entry.id   e5dc0cc5b1488aaa016bfc8dab0f6138
#
_cell.length_a   1.000
_cell.length_b   1.000
_cell.length_c   1.000
_cell.angle_alpha   90.00
_cell.angle_beta   90.00
_cell.angle_gamma   90.00
#
_symmetry.space_group_name_H-M   'P 1'
#
loop_
_entity.id
_entity.type
_entity.pdbx_description
1 polymer ?
#
loop_
_entity_poly.entity_id
_entity_poly.type
_entity_poly.pdbx_seq_one_letter_code
_entity_poly.pdbx_strand_id
1 'polypeptide(L)'
;HIDIFLMDSQVSWLSYVAQGYLTSGITPQRIGNDHPSIVPYQTVRAKNGLMVLAIANDRQFKNFCNFSGLKNLHLDPKYKNNSQRVKNRSSLNKIINKIIKAKNINFWVNGLTKVNVPCGPINDISQVFEDPQVKSRNMKIKMKHRKSKKKIDLIASPIKFSVSKIKYKKSPPILGEDTEFFLKRFLKMKSSYIK
;
A
#
# COMPACT_ATOMS: atom_id res chain seq x y z
N HIS A 1 -31.80 5.57 8.49
CA HIS A 1 -30.98 4.73 9.37
C HIS A 1 -29.99 3.94 8.53
N ILE A 2 -28.73 3.95 8.92
CA ILE A 2 -27.66 3.17 8.29
C ILE A 2 -27.02 2.32 9.39
N ASP A 3 -27.05 0.99 9.20
CA ASP A 3 -26.40 0.04 10.11
C ASP A 3 -25.14 -0.53 9.46
N ILE A 4 -24.00 -0.41 10.14
CA ILE A 4 -22.71 -0.92 9.70
C ILE A 4 -22.13 -1.81 10.79
N PHE A 5 -22.24 -3.12 10.59
CA PHE A 5 -21.75 -4.10 11.54
C PHE A 5 -20.27 -4.42 11.31
N LEU A 6 -19.48 -4.47 12.38
CA LEU A 6 -18.02 -4.68 12.29
C LEU A 6 -17.67 -6.03 11.65
N MET A 7 -18.38 -7.08 12.00
CA MET A 7 -18.15 -8.42 11.45
C MET A 7 -18.42 -8.45 9.95
N ASP A 8 -19.55 -7.88 9.50
CA ASP A 8 -19.92 -7.84 8.08
C ASP A 8 -18.89 -7.05 7.28
N SER A 9 -18.40 -5.94 7.85
CA SER A 9 -17.33 -5.15 7.27
C SER A 9 -16.04 -5.96 7.12
N GLN A 10 -15.65 -6.73 8.15
CA GLN A 10 -14.47 -7.61 8.10
C GLN A 10 -14.64 -8.73 7.07
N VAL A 11 -15.81 -9.34 6.97
CA VAL A 11 -16.10 -10.36 5.96
C VAL A 11 -16.00 -9.78 4.56
N SER A 12 -16.49 -8.56 4.32
CA SER A 12 -16.40 -7.90 3.01
C SER A 12 -14.94 -7.64 2.59
N TRP A 13 -14.03 -7.43 3.53
CA TRP A 13 -12.60 -7.23 3.26
C TRP A 13 -11.88 -8.48 2.76
N LEU A 14 -12.42 -9.67 2.98
CA LEU A 14 -11.86 -10.91 2.45
C LEU A 14 -11.88 -10.96 0.91
N SER A 15 -12.78 -10.19 0.30
CA SER A 15 -12.82 -9.93 -1.15
C SER A 15 -12.66 -11.20 -1.99
N TYR A 16 -11.71 -11.22 -2.93
CA TYR A 16 -11.48 -12.35 -3.84
C TYR A 16 -10.98 -13.63 -3.16
N VAL A 17 -10.42 -13.55 -1.97
CA VAL A 17 -9.99 -14.73 -1.20
C VAL A 17 -11.21 -15.50 -0.71
N ALA A 18 -12.21 -14.80 -0.13
CA ALA A 18 -13.47 -15.41 0.24
C ALA A 18 -14.23 -15.95 -0.98
N GLN A 19 -14.28 -15.17 -2.08
CA GLN A 19 -14.92 -15.62 -3.31
C GLN A 19 -14.27 -16.90 -3.88
N GLY A 20 -12.94 -16.99 -3.81
CA GLY A 20 -12.21 -18.21 -4.19
C GLY A 20 -12.65 -19.43 -3.39
N TYR A 21 -12.79 -19.31 -2.07
CA TYR A 21 -13.30 -20.37 -1.21
C TYR A 21 -14.75 -20.73 -1.53
N LEU A 22 -15.64 -19.74 -1.64
CA LEU A 22 -17.05 -19.96 -1.92
C LEU A 22 -17.29 -20.67 -3.28
N THR A 23 -16.39 -20.48 -4.23
CA THR A 23 -16.49 -21.09 -5.57
C THR A 23 -15.88 -22.49 -5.61
N SER A 24 -14.76 -22.72 -4.92
CA SER A 24 -13.98 -23.97 -5.01
C SER A 24 -14.14 -24.92 -3.84
N GLY A 25 -14.62 -24.45 -2.69
CA GLY A 25 -14.62 -25.18 -1.41
C GLY A 25 -13.24 -25.35 -0.78
N ILE A 26 -12.16 -24.82 -1.41
CA ILE A 26 -10.80 -24.99 -0.93
C ILE A 26 -10.43 -23.89 0.05
N THR A 27 -10.15 -24.24 1.30
CA THR A 27 -9.73 -23.30 2.34
C THR A 27 -8.36 -22.71 2.01
N PRO A 28 -8.23 -21.36 1.91
CA PRO A 28 -6.95 -20.70 1.68
C PRO A 28 -5.96 -20.97 2.81
N GLN A 29 -4.72 -21.22 2.46
CA GLN A 29 -3.62 -21.38 3.42
C GLN A 29 -2.90 -20.05 3.65
N ARG A 30 -2.17 -19.93 4.77
CA ARG A 30 -1.31 -18.80 5.05
C ARG A 30 -0.08 -18.82 4.14
N ILE A 31 0.07 -17.84 3.28
CA ILE A 31 1.17 -17.70 2.31
C ILE A 31 1.98 -16.41 2.50
N GLY A 32 1.82 -15.74 3.63
CA GLY A 32 2.50 -14.46 3.91
C GLY A 32 2.01 -13.34 2.99
N ASN A 33 2.93 -12.65 2.35
CA ASN A 33 2.64 -11.55 1.42
C ASN A 33 2.57 -12.00 -0.05
N ASP A 34 2.57 -13.29 -0.30
CA ASP A 34 2.48 -13.83 -1.66
C ASP A 34 1.06 -13.72 -2.21
N HIS A 35 0.93 -13.39 -3.49
CA HIS A 35 -0.37 -13.44 -4.15
C HIS A 35 -0.78 -14.91 -4.38
N PRO A 36 -2.02 -15.33 -4.02
CA PRO A 36 -2.40 -16.75 -4.10
C PRO A 36 -2.38 -17.33 -5.52
N SER A 37 -2.76 -16.56 -6.53
CA SER A 37 -2.96 -17.03 -7.91
C SER A 37 -2.06 -16.39 -8.96
N ILE A 38 -1.12 -15.51 -8.58
CA ILE A 38 -0.18 -14.84 -9.49
C ILE A 38 1.25 -15.01 -8.98
N VAL A 39 2.15 -15.45 -9.86
CA VAL A 39 3.57 -15.71 -9.49
C VAL A 39 4.50 -15.24 -10.61
N PRO A 40 5.58 -14.51 -10.24
CA PRO A 40 5.91 -14.00 -8.91
C PRO A 40 5.19 -12.67 -8.60
N TYR A 41 4.49 -12.62 -7.48
CA TYR A 41 3.89 -11.42 -6.93
C TYR A 41 4.00 -11.49 -5.40
N GLN A 42 5.03 -10.87 -4.86
CA GLN A 42 5.41 -11.07 -3.45
C GLN A 42 6.41 -10.03 -2.96
N THR A 43 6.66 -10.05 -1.66
CA THR A 43 7.80 -9.35 -1.06
C THR A 43 9.07 -10.18 -1.27
N VAL A 44 10.14 -9.52 -1.71
CA VAL A 44 11.47 -10.11 -1.91
C VAL A 44 12.54 -9.30 -1.19
N ARG A 45 13.63 -9.97 -0.77
CA ARG A 45 14.75 -9.31 -0.10
C ARG A 45 15.88 -9.01 -1.09
N ALA A 46 16.09 -7.72 -1.35
CA ALA A 46 17.27 -7.22 -2.05
C ALA A 46 18.47 -7.08 -1.08
N LYS A 47 19.64 -6.68 -1.60
CA LYS A 47 20.87 -6.56 -0.80
C LYS A 47 20.71 -5.63 0.42
N ASN A 48 19.97 -4.53 0.28
CA ASN A 48 19.83 -3.47 1.28
C ASN A 48 18.43 -3.31 1.87
N GLY A 49 17.53 -4.27 1.70
CA GLY A 49 16.17 -4.18 2.28
C GLY A 49 15.13 -5.01 1.56
N LEU A 50 13.87 -4.74 1.87
CA LEU A 50 12.72 -5.42 1.26
C LEU A 50 12.12 -4.57 0.14
N MET A 51 11.65 -5.25 -0.90
CA MET A 51 10.90 -4.64 -1.99
C MET A 51 9.74 -5.54 -2.42
N VAL A 52 8.74 -4.97 -3.05
CA VAL A 52 7.66 -5.70 -3.72
C VAL A 52 8.03 -5.93 -5.17
N LEU A 53 7.84 -7.15 -5.65
CA LEU A 53 7.90 -7.54 -7.05
C LEU A 53 6.51 -8.02 -7.46
N ALA A 54 5.88 -7.36 -8.45
CA ALA A 54 4.49 -7.61 -8.84
C ALA A 54 4.39 -7.94 -10.34
N ILE A 55 4.76 -9.15 -10.72
CA ILE A 55 4.72 -9.63 -12.10
C ILE A 55 3.36 -10.27 -12.37
N ALA A 56 2.46 -9.53 -13.00
CA ALA A 56 1.07 -9.93 -13.16
C ALA A 56 0.77 -10.74 -14.42
N ASN A 57 1.66 -10.77 -15.41
CA ASN A 57 1.44 -11.46 -16.68
C ASN A 57 2.74 -12.00 -17.31
N ASP A 58 2.59 -12.84 -18.36
CA ASP A 58 3.71 -13.53 -19.00
C ASP A 58 4.68 -12.57 -19.71
N ARG A 59 4.19 -11.45 -20.27
CA ARG A 59 5.03 -10.43 -20.87
C ARG A 59 5.94 -9.76 -19.83
N GLN A 60 5.41 -9.41 -18.67
CA GLN A 60 6.20 -8.86 -17.57
C GLN A 60 7.21 -9.88 -17.03
N PHE A 61 6.84 -11.17 -16.99
CA PHE A 61 7.76 -12.23 -16.59
C PHE A 61 8.93 -12.37 -17.58
N LYS A 62 8.68 -12.35 -18.88
CA LYS A 62 9.71 -12.32 -19.92
C LYS A 62 10.63 -11.10 -19.76
N ASN A 63 10.07 -9.91 -19.55
CA ASN A 63 10.84 -8.69 -19.35
C ASN A 63 11.73 -8.78 -18.09
N PHE A 64 11.18 -9.29 -17.00
CA PHE A 64 11.94 -9.56 -15.78
C PHE A 64 13.09 -10.52 -16.03
N CYS A 65 12.84 -11.64 -16.70
CA CYS A 65 13.88 -12.62 -17.01
C CYS A 65 15.02 -12.03 -17.86
N ASN A 66 14.66 -11.26 -18.87
CA ASN A 66 15.66 -10.59 -19.74
C ASN A 66 16.51 -9.57 -18.94
N PHE A 67 15.88 -8.74 -18.13
CA PHE A 67 16.58 -7.75 -17.32
C PHE A 67 17.48 -8.38 -16.25
N SER A 68 16.99 -9.44 -15.61
CA SER A 68 17.69 -10.12 -14.50
C SER A 68 18.78 -11.11 -14.96
N GLY A 69 18.99 -11.26 -16.25
CA GLY A 69 19.99 -12.23 -16.81
C GLY A 69 19.49 -13.67 -16.88
N LEU A 70 18.20 -13.93 -16.59
CA LEU A 70 17.57 -15.26 -16.65
C LEU A 70 16.94 -15.55 -18.02
N LYS A 71 17.63 -15.19 -19.11
CA LYS A 71 17.07 -15.08 -20.47
C LYS A 71 16.18 -16.25 -20.93
N ASN A 72 16.48 -17.48 -20.54
CA ASN A 72 15.74 -18.66 -20.98
C ASN A 72 14.68 -19.16 -19.97
N LEU A 73 14.61 -18.57 -18.78
CA LEU A 73 13.70 -19.03 -17.72
C LEU A 73 12.22 -18.91 -18.13
N HIS A 74 11.87 -17.89 -18.89
CA HIS A 74 10.49 -17.69 -19.38
C HIS A 74 10.08 -18.70 -20.47
N LEU A 75 11.02 -19.44 -21.03
CA LEU A 75 10.79 -20.49 -22.02
C LEU A 75 10.67 -21.88 -21.36
N ASP A 76 11.12 -22.02 -20.11
CA ASP A 76 11.05 -23.29 -19.38
C ASP A 76 9.58 -23.71 -19.23
N PRO A 77 9.21 -24.95 -19.62
CA PRO A 77 7.86 -25.49 -19.46
C PRO A 77 7.29 -25.34 -18.05
N LYS A 78 8.13 -25.32 -17.01
CA LYS A 78 7.74 -25.12 -15.60
C LYS A 78 7.32 -23.68 -15.30
N TYR A 79 7.69 -22.67 -16.13
CA TYR A 79 7.50 -21.26 -15.81
C TYR A 79 6.90 -20.45 -16.96
N LYS A 80 6.64 -21.04 -18.13
CA LYS A 80 6.22 -20.38 -19.35
C LYS A 80 4.92 -19.57 -19.25
N ASN A 81 4.02 -19.96 -18.36
CA ASN A 81 2.78 -19.24 -18.09
C ASN A 81 2.47 -19.19 -16.61
N ASN A 82 1.52 -18.32 -16.21
CA ASN A 82 1.20 -18.13 -14.81
C ASN A 82 0.77 -19.42 -14.10
N SER A 83 -0.06 -20.26 -14.72
CA SER A 83 -0.51 -21.53 -14.12
C SER A 83 0.65 -22.44 -13.76
N GLN A 84 1.65 -22.54 -14.63
CA GLN A 84 2.86 -23.32 -14.37
C GLN A 84 3.72 -22.68 -13.28
N ARG A 85 3.83 -21.35 -13.25
CA ARG A 85 4.56 -20.65 -12.18
C ARG A 85 3.89 -20.84 -10.81
N VAL A 86 2.56 -20.82 -10.75
CA VAL A 86 1.81 -21.11 -9.51
C VAL A 86 2.12 -22.53 -9.02
N LYS A 87 2.06 -23.53 -9.88
CA LYS A 87 2.40 -24.93 -9.54
C LYS A 87 3.84 -25.09 -9.06
N ASN A 88 4.76 -24.34 -9.65
CA ASN A 88 6.19 -24.41 -9.39
C ASN A 88 6.72 -23.23 -8.55
N ARG A 89 5.84 -22.58 -7.78
CA ARG A 89 6.12 -21.37 -6.98
C ARG A 89 7.40 -21.50 -6.15
N SER A 90 7.53 -22.58 -5.39
CA SER A 90 8.65 -22.77 -4.47
C SER A 90 10.01 -22.78 -5.19
N SER A 91 10.12 -23.50 -6.31
CA SER A 91 11.35 -23.54 -7.11
C SER A 91 11.65 -22.20 -7.78
N LEU A 92 10.64 -21.53 -8.33
CA LEU A 92 10.80 -20.22 -8.96
C LEU A 92 11.23 -19.16 -7.93
N ASN A 93 10.60 -19.13 -6.76
CA ASN A 93 10.95 -18.19 -5.70
C ASN A 93 12.39 -18.35 -5.21
N LYS A 94 12.91 -19.57 -5.14
CA LYS A 94 14.34 -19.81 -4.81
C LYS A 94 15.27 -19.14 -5.84
N ILE A 95 14.97 -19.28 -7.13
CA ILE A 95 15.74 -18.67 -8.21
C ILE A 95 15.70 -17.15 -8.11
N ILE A 96 14.50 -16.58 -8.00
CA ILE A 96 14.28 -15.12 -7.92
C ILE A 96 14.97 -14.53 -6.69
N ASN A 97 14.77 -15.10 -5.51
CA ASN A 97 15.36 -14.62 -4.28
C ASN A 97 16.91 -14.63 -4.33
N LYS A 98 17.52 -15.63 -4.96
CA LYS A 98 18.97 -15.68 -5.14
C LYS A 98 19.48 -14.49 -5.95
N ILE A 99 18.80 -14.15 -7.03
CA ILE A 99 19.21 -13.05 -7.94
C ILE A 99 18.92 -11.69 -7.34
N ILE A 100 17.73 -11.50 -6.76
CA ILE A 100 17.34 -10.23 -6.18
C ILE A 100 18.29 -9.79 -5.06
N LYS A 101 18.77 -10.72 -4.24
CA LYS A 101 19.76 -10.46 -3.17
C LYS A 101 21.08 -9.86 -3.66
N ALA A 102 21.45 -10.09 -4.91
CA ALA A 102 22.75 -9.66 -5.45
C ALA A 102 22.87 -8.14 -5.65
N LYS A 103 21.77 -7.41 -5.76
CA LYS A 103 21.77 -5.97 -6.05
C LYS A 103 20.88 -5.20 -5.07
N ASN A 104 21.13 -3.88 -4.98
CA ASN A 104 20.34 -2.97 -4.14
C ASN A 104 18.93 -2.72 -4.73
N ILE A 105 17.99 -2.30 -3.89
CA ILE A 105 16.62 -1.95 -4.28
C ILE A 105 16.60 -0.96 -5.45
N ASN A 106 17.40 0.10 -5.39
CA ASN A 106 17.45 1.13 -6.45
C ASN A 106 17.83 0.56 -7.82
N PHE A 107 18.76 -0.41 -7.86
CA PHE A 107 19.11 -1.10 -9.12
C PHE A 107 17.88 -1.81 -9.70
N TRP A 108 17.17 -2.55 -8.86
CA TRP A 108 15.99 -3.31 -9.29
C TRP A 108 14.85 -2.39 -9.70
N VAL A 109 14.49 -1.43 -8.86
CA VAL A 109 13.36 -0.52 -9.10
C VAL A 109 13.60 0.29 -10.38
N ASN A 110 14.78 0.92 -10.52
CA ASN A 110 15.08 1.73 -11.70
C ASN A 110 15.14 0.91 -12.99
N GLY A 111 15.70 -0.31 -12.93
CA GLY A 111 15.81 -1.16 -14.11
C GLY A 111 14.49 -1.81 -14.50
N LEU A 112 13.77 -2.38 -13.55
CA LEU A 112 12.51 -3.08 -13.79
C LEU A 112 11.40 -2.12 -14.26
N THR A 113 11.34 -0.91 -13.71
CA THR A 113 10.39 0.12 -14.17
C THR A 113 10.60 0.47 -15.65
N LYS A 114 11.85 0.59 -16.09
CA LYS A 114 12.18 0.88 -17.53
C LYS A 114 11.69 -0.22 -18.48
N VAL A 115 11.59 -1.44 -17.99
CA VAL A 115 11.10 -2.59 -18.79
C VAL A 115 9.65 -2.96 -18.46
N ASN A 116 8.89 -2.04 -17.86
CA ASN A 116 7.47 -2.21 -17.52
C ASN A 116 7.18 -3.41 -16.61
N VAL A 117 8.03 -3.67 -15.62
CA VAL A 117 7.80 -4.65 -14.56
C VAL A 117 7.51 -3.89 -13.26
N PRO A 118 6.28 -3.96 -12.75
CA PRO A 118 5.90 -3.27 -11.51
C PRO A 118 6.69 -3.80 -10.31
N CYS A 119 7.30 -2.87 -9.60
CA CYS A 119 8.03 -3.13 -8.36
C CYS A 119 8.18 -1.84 -7.56
N GLY A 120 8.51 -1.95 -6.29
CA GLY A 120 8.73 -0.78 -5.44
C GLY A 120 9.40 -1.14 -4.12
N PRO A 121 10.05 -0.18 -3.46
CA PRO A 121 10.61 -0.39 -2.12
C PRO A 121 9.50 -0.58 -1.09
N ILE A 122 9.80 -1.27 0.01
CA ILE A 122 8.98 -1.22 1.22
C ILE A 122 9.59 -0.13 2.10
N ASN A 123 8.89 0.99 2.19
CA ASN A 123 9.32 2.16 2.92
C ASN A 123 8.86 2.12 4.38
N ASP A 124 9.69 2.61 5.29
CA ASP A 124 9.23 3.05 6.61
C ASP A 124 8.53 4.42 6.53
N ILE A 125 7.95 4.86 7.66
CA ILE A 125 7.19 6.12 7.68
C ILE A 125 8.06 7.33 7.34
N SER A 126 9.33 7.35 7.75
CA SER A 126 10.23 8.47 7.41
C SER A 126 10.50 8.52 5.91
N GLN A 127 10.76 7.37 5.30
CA GLN A 127 11.00 7.24 3.86
C GLN A 127 9.76 7.61 3.03
N VAL A 128 8.55 7.31 3.52
CA VAL A 128 7.29 7.74 2.86
C VAL A 128 7.25 9.25 2.71
N PHE A 129 7.61 10.03 3.75
CA PHE A 129 7.58 11.50 3.68
C PHE A 129 8.76 12.10 2.91
N GLU A 130 9.79 11.31 2.62
CA GLU A 130 10.90 11.69 1.73
C GLU A 130 10.65 11.32 0.26
N ASP A 131 9.65 10.50 -0.03
CA ASP A 131 9.30 10.07 -1.39
C ASP A 131 8.96 11.28 -2.30
N PRO A 132 9.54 11.37 -3.50
CA PRO A 132 9.30 12.49 -4.42
C PRO A 132 7.84 12.70 -4.78
N GLN A 133 7.05 11.62 -4.94
CA GLN A 133 5.63 11.69 -5.26
C GLN A 133 4.83 12.24 -4.06
N VAL A 134 5.12 11.77 -2.85
CA VAL A 134 4.48 12.25 -1.61
C VAL A 134 4.76 13.75 -1.42
N LYS A 135 6.00 14.19 -1.66
CA LYS A 135 6.40 15.62 -1.62
C LYS A 135 5.68 16.44 -2.69
N SER A 136 5.70 16.00 -3.95
CA SER A 136 5.06 16.72 -5.06
C SER A 136 3.55 16.87 -4.86
N ARG A 137 2.91 15.91 -4.21
CA ARG A 137 1.49 15.96 -3.87
C ARG A 137 1.19 16.73 -2.57
N ASN A 138 2.20 17.31 -1.92
CA ASN A 138 2.05 18.08 -0.68
C ASN A 138 1.26 17.32 0.39
N MET A 139 1.63 16.05 0.63
CA MET A 139 0.95 15.22 1.62
C MET A 139 1.34 15.53 3.06
N LYS A 140 2.35 16.39 3.28
CA LYS A 140 2.72 16.94 4.58
C LYS A 140 2.45 18.44 4.60
N ILE A 141 1.65 18.89 5.58
CA ILE A 141 1.30 20.30 5.78
C ILE A 141 1.76 20.79 7.15
N LYS A 142 1.97 22.10 7.28
CA LYS A 142 2.30 22.73 8.56
C LYS A 142 1.15 23.62 9.03
N MET A 143 0.73 23.44 10.28
CA MET A 143 -0.27 24.27 10.91
C MET A 143 0.22 24.79 12.27
N LYS A 144 -0.29 25.94 12.72
CA LYS A 144 -0.04 26.40 14.10
C LYS A 144 -0.97 25.64 15.05
N HIS A 145 -0.39 25.00 16.04
CA HIS A 145 -1.16 24.36 17.11
C HIS A 145 -1.89 25.43 17.95
N ARG A 146 -3.17 25.24 18.21
CA ARG A 146 -4.06 26.27 18.77
C ARG A 146 -3.52 26.82 20.12
N LYS A 147 -3.16 25.93 21.04
CA LYS A 147 -2.71 26.31 22.40
C LYS A 147 -1.25 26.74 22.42
N SER A 148 -0.33 25.91 21.96
CA SER A 148 1.11 26.19 22.08
C SER A 148 1.64 27.18 21.04
N LYS A 149 0.86 27.52 20.00
CA LYS A 149 1.24 28.35 18.84
C LYS A 149 2.44 27.82 18.06
N LYS A 150 3.01 26.69 18.43
CA LYS A 150 4.10 26.02 17.70
C LYS A 150 3.59 25.47 16.37
N LYS A 151 4.44 25.44 15.35
CA LYS A 151 4.14 24.77 14.08
C LYS A 151 4.22 23.25 14.30
N ILE A 152 3.20 22.55 13.83
CA ILE A 152 3.14 21.09 13.85
C ILE A 152 2.96 20.57 12.42
N ASP A 153 3.60 19.46 12.11
CA ASP A 153 3.42 18.76 10.84
C ASP A 153 2.20 17.85 10.94
N LEU A 154 1.39 17.83 9.89
CA LEU A 154 0.16 17.05 9.79
C LEU A 154 0.07 16.40 8.42
N ILE A 155 -0.70 15.31 8.34
CA ILE A 155 -1.00 14.64 7.07
C ILE A 155 -2.09 15.45 6.35
N ALA A 156 -1.86 15.73 5.07
CA ALA A 156 -2.84 16.41 4.22
C ALA A 156 -3.95 15.47 3.75
N SER A 157 -5.07 16.03 3.29
CA SER A 157 -6.12 15.26 2.63
C SER A 157 -5.61 14.65 1.32
N PRO A 158 -5.92 13.37 1.04
CA PRO A 158 -5.59 12.73 -0.24
C PRO A 158 -6.45 13.26 -1.39
N ILE A 159 -7.61 13.86 -1.09
CA ILE A 159 -8.53 14.40 -2.08
C ILE A 159 -7.96 15.70 -2.65
N LYS A 160 -7.94 15.82 -3.97
CA LYS A 160 -7.53 17.03 -4.69
C LYS A 160 -8.66 17.46 -5.63
N PHE A 161 -9.21 18.63 -5.39
CA PHE A 161 -10.24 19.19 -6.25
C PHE A 161 -9.61 20.07 -7.34
N SER A 162 -10.15 20.01 -8.55
CA SER A 162 -9.70 20.83 -9.69
C SER A 162 -10.06 22.30 -9.54
N VAL A 163 -11.24 22.59 -9.00
CA VAL A 163 -11.77 23.96 -8.86
C VAL A 163 -11.66 24.47 -7.42
N SER A 164 -12.18 23.73 -6.44
CA SER A 164 -12.20 24.13 -5.03
C SER A 164 -11.00 23.59 -4.27
N LYS A 165 -10.12 24.44 -3.79
CA LYS A 165 -8.98 24.02 -2.97
C LYS A 165 -9.38 23.74 -1.53
N ILE A 166 -8.91 22.64 -0.96
CA ILE A 166 -9.05 22.36 0.48
C ILE A 166 -8.29 23.41 1.28
N LYS A 167 -8.99 24.06 2.23
CA LYS A 167 -8.43 25.07 3.13
C LYS A 167 -8.27 24.48 4.54
N TYR A 168 -7.05 24.36 5.01
CA TYR A 168 -6.72 23.92 6.38
C TYR A 168 -6.78 25.13 7.32
N LYS A 169 -7.97 25.42 7.86
CA LYS A 169 -8.22 26.63 8.67
C LYS A 169 -7.86 26.46 10.13
N LYS A 170 -8.06 25.28 10.70
CA LYS A 170 -7.85 24.99 12.11
C LYS A 170 -7.02 23.72 12.28
N SER A 171 -6.03 23.72 13.17
CA SER A 171 -5.33 22.51 13.59
C SER A 171 -6.26 21.62 14.42
N PRO A 172 -5.91 20.34 14.64
CA PRO A 172 -6.66 19.46 15.54
C PRO A 172 -6.92 20.15 16.89
N PRO A 173 -8.13 20.01 17.47
CA PRO A 173 -8.46 20.60 18.75
C PRO A 173 -7.77 19.89 19.90
N ILE A 174 -7.62 20.58 21.03
CA ILE A 174 -7.34 19.92 22.30
C ILE A 174 -8.64 19.38 22.90
N LEU A 175 -8.52 18.45 23.85
CA LEU A 175 -9.69 17.86 24.51
C LEU A 175 -10.59 18.99 25.10
N GLY A 176 -11.87 18.95 24.75
CA GLY A 176 -12.89 19.88 25.26
C GLY A 176 -12.89 21.28 24.62
N GLU A 177 -11.95 21.60 23.69
CA GLU A 177 -11.78 22.97 23.16
C GLU A 177 -13.05 23.55 22.48
N ASP A 178 -13.78 22.71 21.78
CA ASP A 178 -14.99 23.13 21.04
C ASP A 178 -16.29 22.71 21.76
N THR A 179 -16.22 22.10 22.97
CA THR A 179 -17.39 21.56 23.69
C THR A 179 -18.43 22.62 24.00
N GLU A 180 -18.04 23.72 24.61
CA GLU A 180 -18.95 24.81 24.98
C GLU A 180 -19.61 25.42 23.74
N PHE A 181 -18.82 25.66 22.70
CA PHE A 181 -19.34 26.16 21.42
C PHE A 181 -20.39 25.22 20.83
N PHE A 182 -20.12 23.90 20.83
CA PHE A 182 -21.05 22.90 20.30
C PHE A 182 -22.35 22.85 21.09
N LEU A 183 -22.27 22.77 22.42
CA LEU A 183 -23.44 22.68 23.30
C LEU A 183 -24.33 23.93 23.18
N LYS A 184 -23.74 25.09 23.12
CA LYS A 184 -24.51 26.35 22.93
C LYS A 184 -25.11 26.44 21.52
N ARG A 185 -24.34 26.20 20.49
CA ARG A 185 -24.74 26.42 19.09
C ARG A 185 -25.76 25.42 18.58
N PHE A 186 -25.53 24.15 18.82
CA PHE A 186 -26.34 23.07 18.26
C PHE A 186 -27.40 22.55 19.22
N LEU A 187 -27.10 22.41 20.51
CA LEU A 187 -28.04 21.91 21.50
C LEU A 187 -28.81 23.05 22.22
N LYS A 188 -28.48 24.30 21.94
CA LYS A 188 -29.13 25.48 22.55
C LYS A 188 -29.07 25.48 24.08
N MET A 189 -28.08 24.85 24.67
CA MET A 189 -27.90 24.76 26.13
C MET A 189 -27.53 26.16 26.69
N LYS A 190 -28.12 26.49 27.85
CA LYS A 190 -27.75 27.71 28.59
C LYS A 190 -26.37 27.53 29.21
N SER A 191 -25.58 28.62 29.28
CA SER A 191 -24.22 28.60 29.86
C SER A 191 -24.18 28.04 31.31
N SER A 192 -25.26 28.20 32.08
CA SER A 192 -25.39 27.67 33.44
C SER A 192 -25.34 26.14 33.56
N TYR A 193 -25.62 25.42 32.48
CA TYR A 193 -25.58 23.96 32.43
C TYR A 193 -24.26 23.38 31.87
N ILE A 194 -23.37 24.26 31.38
CA ILE A 194 -22.11 23.85 30.80
C ILE A 194 -21.00 24.13 31.82
N LYS A 195 -20.53 23.09 32.49
CA LYS A 195 -19.44 23.16 33.48
C LYS A 195 -18.14 22.66 32.86
#